data_b907baaf3490de7aa78cdd5c227fb454
#
_entry.id   b907baaf3490de7aa78cdd5c227fb454
#
_cell.length_a   1.000
_cell.length_b   1.000
_cell.length_c   1.000
_cell.angle_alpha   90.00
_cell.angle_beta   90.00
_cell.angle_gamma   90.00
#
_symmetry.space_group_name_H-M   'P 1'
#
loop_
_entity.id
_entity.type
_entity.pdbx_description
1 polymer ?
#
loop_
_entity_poly.entity_id
_entity_poly.type
_entity_poly.pdbx_seq_one_letter_code
_entity_poly.pdbx_strand_id
1 'polypeptide(L)'
;FLMPLMDLVDECHFELGSECVDRVRMVKDEKEQQLMIEASKINDLVVDEVINICAKGNLTEKEVSDQLAGIYQKHGCTGNSFEPIVAYGKNGADNHHSGDDSTLKPGDSIVIDIGGLYKGYCSDMTRTVFYKEVSPKQKAVYELVLKAQKAAEAMIKPGVRLCDIDKCARDIIAEGGYTVEFNHRLGHFIGRDVHEWGDVSQNYDIEVQEGMTFSIEPGVYLQGEFGVR
;
A
#
# COMPACT_ATOMS: atom_id res chain seq x y z
N PHE A 1 -19.20 -2.32 25.06
CA PHE A 1 -20.02 -1.10 25.06
C PHE A 1 -21.48 -1.38 24.66
N LEU A 2 -21.74 -2.18 23.61
CA LEU A 2 -23.07 -2.48 23.09
C LEU A 2 -23.94 -3.26 24.11
N MET A 3 -23.40 -4.31 24.71
CA MET A 3 -24.16 -5.17 25.65
C MET A 3 -24.77 -4.37 26.81
N PRO A 4 -24.02 -3.54 27.55
CA PRO A 4 -24.60 -2.70 28.61
C PRO A 4 -25.64 -1.69 28.08
N LEU A 5 -25.53 -1.24 26.83
CA LEU A 5 -26.50 -0.34 26.23
C LEU A 5 -27.81 -1.07 25.93
N MET A 6 -27.75 -2.31 25.44
CA MET A 6 -28.92 -3.16 25.17
C MET A 6 -29.71 -3.43 26.44
N ASP A 7 -29.02 -3.59 27.60
CA ASP A 7 -29.67 -3.82 28.89
C ASP A 7 -30.40 -2.56 29.44
N LEU A 8 -30.11 -1.38 28.92
CA LEU A 8 -30.70 -0.12 29.35
C LEU A 8 -31.90 0.33 28.51
N VAL A 9 -32.16 -0.32 27.38
CA VAL A 9 -33.17 0.14 26.40
C VAL A 9 -34.01 -1.02 25.91
N ASP A 10 -35.10 -1.26 26.63
CA ASP A 10 -35.95 -2.46 26.50
C ASP A 10 -36.75 -2.55 25.17
N GLU A 11 -36.89 -1.48 24.38
CA GLU A 11 -37.72 -1.46 23.18
C GLU A 11 -36.97 -1.01 21.91
N CYS A 12 -35.65 -1.09 21.89
CA CYS A 12 -34.86 -0.69 20.74
C CYS A 12 -34.41 -1.89 19.91
N HIS A 13 -34.56 -1.77 18.58
CA HIS A 13 -33.94 -2.67 17.64
C HIS A 13 -32.51 -2.17 17.31
N PHE A 14 -31.50 -3.02 17.54
CA PHE A 14 -30.10 -2.68 17.28
C PHE A 14 -29.68 -3.29 15.94
N GLU A 15 -29.21 -2.46 15.04
CA GLU A 15 -28.65 -2.89 13.76
C GLU A 15 -27.21 -2.41 13.61
N LEU A 16 -26.40 -3.16 12.84
CA LEU A 16 -25.06 -2.73 12.46
C LEU A 16 -25.15 -1.64 11.39
N GLY A 17 -24.82 -0.40 11.77
CA GLY A 17 -24.84 0.76 10.87
C GLY A 17 -23.49 1.03 10.16
N SER A 18 -22.45 0.24 10.44
CA SER A 18 -21.09 0.46 9.91
C SER A 18 -21.07 0.52 8.40
N GLU A 19 -21.76 -0.39 7.73
CA GLU A 19 -21.80 -0.46 6.26
C GLU A 19 -22.31 0.84 5.61
N CYS A 20 -23.29 1.51 6.22
CA CYS A 20 -23.78 2.78 5.70
C CYS A 20 -22.71 3.88 5.74
N VAL A 21 -21.95 3.94 6.83
CA VAL A 21 -20.83 4.88 7.00
C VAL A 21 -19.69 4.53 6.07
N ASP A 22 -19.35 3.26 5.98
CA ASP A 22 -18.25 2.76 5.15
C ASP A 22 -18.48 3.03 3.66
N ARG A 23 -19.71 2.82 3.18
CA ARG A 23 -20.10 3.14 1.80
C ARG A 23 -20.00 4.64 1.49
N VAL A 24 -20.34 5.51 2.43
CA VAL A 24 -20.17 6.96 2.27
C VAL A 24 -18.68 7.32 2.20
N ARG A 25 -17.84 6.70 3.04
CA ARG A 25 -16.40 6.94 3.07
C ARG A 25 -15.67 6.46 1.82
N MET A 26 -16.18 5.46 1.11
CA MET A 26 -15.57 4.94 -0.14
C MET A 26 -15.45 6.03 -1.21
N VAL A 27 -16.47 6.91 -1.33
CA VAL A 27 -16.54 7.93 -2.36
C VAL A 27 -16.19 9.29 -1.74
N LYS A 28 -15.01 9.80 -2.07
CA LYS A 28 -14.47 11.07 -1.55
C LYS A 28 -15.08 12.24 -2.29
N ASP A 29 -15.49 13.27 -1.55
CA ASP A 29 -15.90 14.55 -2.12
C ASP A 29 -14.67 15.32 -2.69
N GLU A 30 -14.91 16.44 -3.36
CA GLU A 30 -13.85 17.24 -3.99
C GLU A 30 -12.79 17.73 -3.00
N LYS A 31 -13.19 18.05 -1.75
CA LYS A 31 -12.24 18.52 -0.72
C LYS A 31 -11.40 17.36 -0.20
N GLU A 32 -11.99 16.21 0.02
CA GLU A 32 -11.32 14.99 0.44
C GLU A 32 -10.31 14.54 -0.64
N GLN A 33 -10.74 14.52 -1.91
CA GLN A 33 -9.87 14.22 -3.04
C GLN A 33 -8.66 15.16 -3.09
N GLN A 34 -8.87 16.47 -2.91
CA GLN A 34 -7.79 17.43 -2.88
C GLN A 34 -6.79 17.18 -1.74
N LEU A 35 -7.27 16.82 -0.54
CA LEU A 35 -6.41 16.48 0.60
C LEU A 35 -5.61 15.21 0.33
N MET A 36 -6.20 14.20 -0.30
CA MET A 36 -5.50 12.97 -0.66
C MET A 36 -4.44 13.21 -1.76
N ILE A 37 -4.74 14.07 -2.73
CA ILE A 37 -3.76 14.50 -3.74
C ILE A 37 -2.58 15.23 -3.08
N GLU A 38 -2.83 16.12 -2.11
CA GLU A 38 -1.78 16.80 -1.35
C GLU A 38 -0.96 15.80 -0.53
N ALA A 39 -1.60 14.86 0.16
CA ALA A 39 -0.94 13.80 0.91
C ALA A 39 -0.05 12.92 0.02
N SER A 40 -0.53 12.53 -1.18
CA SER A 40 0.26 11.77 -2.15
C SER A 40 1.47 12.53 -2.67
N LYS A 41 1.34 13.85 -2.95
CA LYS A 41 2.48 14.70 -3.37
C LYS A 41 3.54 14.81 -2.28
N ILE A 42 3.13 14.88 -1.01
CA ILE A 42 4.07 14.83 0.11
C ILE A 42 4.78 13.48 0.14
N ASN A 43 4.04 12.40 -0.10
CA ASN A 43 4.60 11.06 -0.11
C ASN A 43 5.66 10.87 -1.22
N ASP A 44 5.45 11.46 -2.41
CA ASP A 44 6.47 11.48 -3.48
C ASP A 44 7.79 12.13 -3.00
N LEU A 45 7.71 13.25 -2.29
CA LEU A 45 8.90 13.91 -1.74
C LEU A 45 9.61 13.06 -0.67
N VAL A 46 8.82 12.43 0.20
CA VAL A 46 9.36 11.62 1.29
C VAL A 46 10.01 10.35 0.76
N VAL A 47 9.40 9.67 -0.24
CA VAL A 47 9.98 8.46 -0.81
C VAL A 47 11.32 8.75 -1.49
N ASP A 48 11.45 9.89 -2.19
CA ASP A 48 12.72 10.32 -2.78
C ASP A 48 13.78 10.58 -1.69
N GLU A 49 13.41 11.22 -0.57
CA GLU A 49 14.32 11.43 0.56
C GLU A 49 14.79 10.09 1.16
N VAL A 50 13.86 9.13 1.35
CA VAL A 50 14.15 7.78 1.90
C VAL A 50 15.04 6.98 0.95
N ILE A 51 14.80 7.00 -0.35
CA ILE A 51 15.66 6.36 -1.36
C ILE A 51 17.10 6.91 -1.26
N ASN A 52 17.24 8.24 -1.12
CA ASN A 52 18.54 8.89 -0.96
C ASN A 52 19.22 8.53 0.38
N ILE A 53 18.46 8.31 1.45
CA ILE A 53 18.99 7.80 2.72
C ILE A 53 19.49 6.37 2.55
N CYS A 54 18.71 5.47 1.97
CA CYS A 54 19.09 4.10 1.70
C CYS A 54 20.30 4.00 0.76
N ALA A 55 20.41 4.87 -0.23
CA ALA A 55 21.52 4.87 -1.17
C ALA A 55 22.90 5.06 -0.52
N LYS A 56 22.98 5.65 0.68
CA LYS A 56 24.22 5.78 1.46
C LYS A 56 24.71 4.43 1.99
N GLY A 57 23.82 3.47 2.20
CA GLY A 57 24.11 2.10 2.57
C GLY A 57 24.73 1.90 3.97
N ASN A 58 24.54 2.85 4.88
CA ASN A 58 25.15 2.86 6.21
C ASN A 58 24.16 2.77 7.37
N LEU A 59 22.88 2.58 7.07
CA LEU A 59 21.81 2.46 8.05
C LEU A 59 21.13 1.11 7.94
N THR A 60 20.65 0.61 9.07
CA THR A 60 19.78 -0.57 9.14
C THR A 60 18.36 -0.22 8.69
N GLU A 61 17.55 -1.23 8.39
CA GLU A 61 16.12 -1.06 8.09
C GLU A 61 15.42 -0.28 9.19
N LYS A 62 15.66 -0.67 10.44
CA LYS A 62 15.10 -0.02 11.63
C LYS A 62 15.51 1.45 11.74
N GLU A 63 16.79 1.76 11.56
CA GLU A 63 17.29 3.13 11.64
C GLU A 63 16.71 4.04 10.55
N VAL A 64 16.38 3.50 9.38
CA VAL A 64 15.67 4.25 8.34
C VAL A 64 14.20 4.44 8.73
N SER A 65 13.53 3.38 9.17
CA SER A 65 12.11 3.44 9.58
C SER A 65 11.89 4.42 10.73
N ASP A 66 12.78 4.43 11.73
CA ASP A 66 12.71 5.34 12.90
C ASP A 66 12.78 6.83 12.51
N GLN A 67 13.33 7.18 11.35
CA GLN A 67 13.41 8.56 10.87
C GLN A 67 12.14 9.06 10.18
N LEU A 68 11.29 8.16 9.68
CA LEU A 68 10.17 8.48 8.79
C LEU A 68 9.15 9.43 9.40
N ALA A 69 8.75 9.20 10.65
CA ALA A 69 7.81 10.09 11.33
C ALA A 69 8.31 11.54 11.37
N GLY A 70 9.61 11.73 11.64
CA GLY A 70 10.25 13.05 11.65
C GLY A 70 10.35 13.67 10.24
N ILE A 71 10.57 12.85 9.22
CA ILE A 71 10.59 13.32 7.82
C ILE A 71 9.19 13.77 7.40
N TYR A 72 8.15 12.98 7.67
CA TYR A 72 6.77 13.37 7.40
C TYR A 72 6.34 14.65 8.11
N GLN A 73 6.75 14.83 9.38
CA GLN A 73 6.47 16.05 10.13
C GLN A 73 7.08 17.30 9.50
N LYS A 74 8.30 17.22 8.95
CA LYS A 74 8.93 18.34 8.20
C LYS A 74 8.11 18.76 6.97
N HIS A 75 7.38 17.81 6.38
CA HIS A 75 6.52 18.05 5.22
C HIS A 75 5.05 18.37 5.61
N GLY A 76 4.76 18.58 6.89
CA GLY A 76 3.45 19.03 7.39
C GLY A 76 2.45 17.92 7.70
N CYS A 77 2.87 16.65 7.68
CA CYS A 77 2.09 15.53 8.21
C CYS A 77 2.16 15.48 9.73
N THR A 78 1.18 14.85 10.37
CA THR A 78 1.21 14.59 11.81
C THR A 78 2.13 13.43 12.20
N GLY A 79 2.48 12.57 11.24
CA GLY A 79 3.33 11.40 11.37
C GLY A 79 3.07 10.42 10.24
N ASN A 80 3.46 9.18 10.46
CA ASN A 80 3.16 8.08 9.54
C ASN A 80 1.66 7.74 9.54
N SER A 81 1.12 7.28 8.41
CA SER A 81 -0.25 6.74 8.31
C SER A 81 -0.33 5.28 8.77
N PHE A 82 0.77 4.54 8.68
CA PHE A 82 0.94 3.17 9.16
C PHE A 82 2.39 2.91 9.56
N GLU A 83 2.67 1.74 10.13
CA GLU A 83 4.03 1.33 10.46
C GLU A 83 4.85 1.13 9.18
N PRO A 84 5.95 1.88 8.97
CA PRO A 84 6.70 1.84 7.72
C PRO A 84 7.36 0.48 7.50
N ILE A 85 7.39 0.05 6.24
CA ILE A 85 8.16 -1.12 5.81
C ILE A 85 9.37 -0.61 5.02
N VAL A 86 10.56 -0.84 5.55
CA VAL A 86 11.83 -0.70 4.83
C VAL A 86 12.52 -2.05 4.92
N ALA A 87 12.53 -2.80 3.83
CA ALA A 87 12.98 -4.20 3.83
C ALA A 87 14.09 -4.42 2.81
N TYR A 88 15.23 -5.00 3.27
CA TYR A 88 16.43 -5.21 2.47
C TYR A 88 16.57 -6.67 2.03
N GLY A 89 16.85 -6.87 0.74
CA GLY A 89 17.13 -8.19 0.16
C GLY A 89 16.01 -9.19 0.45
N LYS A 90 16.36 -10.29 1.13
CA LYS A 90 15.42 -11.36 1.46
C LYS A 90 14.27 -10.96 2.37
N ASN A 91 14.46 -9.93 3.20
CA ASN A 91 13.40 -9.42 4.08
C ASN A 91 12.25 -8.80 3.28
N GLY A 92 12.52 -8.26 2.08
CA GLY A 92 11.49 -7.79 1.15
C GLY A 92 10.54 -8.87 0.64
N ALA A 93 10.85 -10.17 0.86
CA ALA A 93 9.95 -11.27 0.55
C ALA A 93 8.83 -11.47 1.60
N ASP A 94 8.91 -10.81 2.74
CA ASP A 94 7.83 -10.71 3.72
C ASP A 94 7.10 -9.37 3.53
N ASN A 95 5.87 -9.42 3.03
CA ASN A 95 5.07 -8.23 2.74
C ASN A 95 4.58 -7.46 3.98
N HIS A 96 4.80 -8.01 5.17
CA HIS A 96 4.52 -7.38 6.47
C HIS A 96 5.76 -7.27 7.36
N HIS A 97 6.95 -7.28 6.74
CA HIS A 97 8.21 -7.21 7.46
C HIS A 97 8.28 -5.96 8.37
N SER A 98 8.64 -6.17 9.61
CA SER A 98 9.01 -5.07 10.52
C SER A 98 10.52 -4.88 10.47
N GLY A 99 10.97 -3.67 10.15
CA GLY A 99 12.40 -3.37 9.99
C GLY A 99 13.24 -3.81 11.17
N ASP A 100 14.33 -4.52 10.88
CA ASP A 100 15.26 -5.05 11.86
C ASP A 100 16.67 -4.40 11.73
N ASP A 101 17.69 -5.01 12.35
CA ASP A 101 19.08 -4.54 12.30
C ASP A 101 19.82 -4.98 11.01
N SER A 102 19.12 -5.46 9.99
CA SER A 102 19.67 -5.81 8.69
C SER A 102 20.30 -4.60 8.00
N THR A 103 21.46 -4.83 7.38
CA THR A 103 22.22 -3.83 6.65
C THR A 103 22.24 -4.13 5.15
N LEU A 104 22.29 -3.10 4.31
CA LEU A 104 22.32 -3.22 2.85
C LEU A 104 23.59 -3.88 2.34
N LYS A 105 23.42 -4.77 1.37
CA LYS A 105 24.50 -5.40 0.60
C LYS A 105 24.31 -5.11 -0.90
N PRO A 106 25.38 -4.99 -1.67
CA PRO A 106 25.26 -4.90 -3.13
C PRO A 106 24.39 -6.03 -3.70
N GLY A 107 23.42 -5.69 -4.53
CA GLY A 107 22.46 -6.63 -5.11
C GLY A 107 21.15 -6.80 -4.30
N ASP A 108 21.03 -6.20 -3.11
CA ASP A 108 19.76 -6.25 -2.38
C ASP A 108 18.70 -5.41 -3.08
N SER A 109 17.48 -5.94 -3.17
CA SER A 109 16.28 -5.13 -3.36
C SER A 109 15.99 -4.35 -2.08
N ILE A 110 15.41 -3.17 -2.20
CA ILE A 110 14.90 -2.38 -1.09
C ILE A 110 13.42 -2.15 -1.37
N VAL A 111 12.55 -2.77 -0.60
CA VAL A 111 11.12 -2.48 -0.61
C VAL A 111 10.88 -1.38 0.41
N ILE A 112 10.37 -0.25 -0.05
CA ILE A 112 10.03 0.92 0.75
C ILE A 112 8.52 1.11 0.63
N ASP A 113 7.79 0.83 1.71
CA ASP A 113 6.35 1.00 1.79
C ASP A 113 6.03 1.94 2.94
N ILE A 114 5.60 3.13 2.59
CA ILE A 114 5.49 4.27 3.50
C ILE A 114 4.28 5.13 3.19
N GLY A 115 3.77 5.78 4.22
CA GLY A 115 2.67 6.71 4.10
C GLY A 115 2.65 7.74 5.22
N GLY A 116 2.12 8.92 4.93
CA GLY A 116 1.97 10.02 5.87
C GLY A 116 0.51 10.37 6.15
N LEU A 117 0.24 10.85 7.35
CA LEU A 117 -1.07 11.35 7.76
C LEU A 117 -1.11 12.88 7.62
N TYR A 118 -1.73 13.36 6.55
CA TYR A 118 -1.85 14.78 6.24
C TYR A 118 -3.27 15.29 6.42
N LYS A 119 -3.47 16.22 7.35
CA LYS A 119 -4.80 16.83 7.66
C LYS A 119 -5.91 15.79 7.87
N GLY A 120 -5.58 14.63 8.43
CA GLY A 120 -6.52 13.55 8.72
C GLY A 120 -6.79 12.60 7.56
N TYR A 121 -6.00 12.66 6.47
CA TYR A 121 -6.03 11.72 5.34
C TYR A 121 -4.70 11.00 5.18
N CYS A 122 -4.77 9.71 4.93
CA CYS A 122 -3.62 8.84 4.73
C CYS A 122 -3.12 8.91 3.30
N SER A 123 -1.79 8.88 3.12
CA SER A 123 -1.17 8.43 1.89
C SER A 123 -0.55 7.05 2.09
N ASP A 124 -0.31 6.35 0.99
CA ASP A 124 0.25 5.01 0.94
C ASP A 124 1.01 4.86 -0.38
N MET A 125 2.26 4.43 -0.32
CA MET A 125 3.11 4.28 -1.50
C MET A 125 4.20 3.26 -1.28
N THR A 126 4.26 2.28 -2.19
CA THR A 126 5.40 1.36 -2.23
C THR A 126 6.32 1.68 -3.41
N ARG A 127 7.63 1.60 -3.19
CA ARG A 127 8.67 1.59 -4.23
C ARG A 127 9.68 0.50 -3.95
N THR A 128 10.09 -0.17 -5.02
CA THR A 128 11.21 -1.11 -4.97
C THR A 128 12.38 -0.53 -5.74
N VAL A 129 13.54 -0.45 -5.11
CA VAL A 129 14.80 -0.05 -5.73
C VAL A 129 15.88 -1.10 -5.46
N PHE A 130 17.03 -1.01 -6.15
CA PHE A 130 18.12 -1.98 -6.01
C PHE A 130 19.41 -1.27 -5.60
N TYR A 131 20.11 -1.86 -4.62
CA TYR A 131 21.34 -1.25 -4.11
C TYR A 131 22.54 -1.67 -4.95
N LYS A 132 23.13 -0.71 -5.69
CA LYS A 132 24.32 -0.81 -6.54
C LYS A 132 24.18 -1.75 -7.74
N GLU A 133 23.61 -2.92 -7.59
CA GLU A 133 23.57 -3.98 -8.59
C GLU A 133 22.13 -4.51 -8.71
N VAL A 134 21.78 -5.00 -9.90
CA VAL A 134 20.50 -5.67 -10.14
C VAL A 134 20.75 -6.94 -10.97
N SER A 135 20.29 -8.08 -10.50
CA SER A 135 20.37 -9.32 -11.25
C SER A 135 19.34 -9.39 -12.37
N PRO A 136 19.57 -10.20 -13.43
CA PRO A 136 18.58 -10.40 -14.48
C PRO A 136 17.21 -10.89 -13.96
N LYS A 137 17.21 -11.74 -12.92
CA LYS A 137 15.98 -12.24 -12.27
C LYS A 137 15.22 -11.10 -11.58
N GLN A 138 15.89 -10.29 -10.79
CA GLN A 138 15.27 -9.14 -10.12
C GLN A 138 14.68 -8.15 -11.12
N LYS A 139 15.43 -7.84 -12.19
CA LYS A 139 14.96 -6.96 -13.27
C LYS A 139 13.70 -7.53 -13.94
N ALA A 140 13.71 -8.82 -14.28
CA ALA A 140 12.56 -9.46 -14.93
C ALA A 140 11.30 -9.46 -14.03
N VAL A 141 11.46 -9.74 -12.73
CA VAL A 141 10.36 -9.69 -11.75
C VAL A 141 9.85 -8.25 -11.58
N TYR A 142 10.75 -7.28 -11.47
CA TYR A 142 10.36 -5.86 -11.38
C TYR A 142 9.56 -5.40 -12.59
N GLU A 143 10.02 -5.72 -13.80
CA GLU A 143 9.34 -5.34 -15.04
C GLU A 143 7.97 -6.03 -15.16
N LEU A 144 7.84 -7.29 -14.67
CA LEU A 144 6.57 -8.01 -14.63
C LEU A 144 5.57 -7.35 -13.67
N VAL A 145 5.99 -7.03 -12.44
CA VAL A 145 5.14 -6.35 -11.44
C VAL A 145 4.72 -4.97 -11.96
N LEU A 146 5.65 -4.20 -12.52
CA LEU A 146 5.35 -2.89 -13.12
C LEU A 146 4.36 -3.02 -14.28
N LYS A 147 4.48 -4.04 -15.13
CA LYS A 147 3.54 -4.31 -16.22
C LYS A 147 2.15 -4.62 -15.66
N ALA A 148 2.06 -5.45 -14.63
CA ALA A 148 0.80 -5.81 -13.98
C ALA A 148 0.12 -4.59 -13.35
N GLN A 149 0.87 -3.77 -12.61
CA GLN A 149 0.40 -2.54 -11.99
C GLN A 149 -0.16 -1.55 -13.04
N LYS A 150 0.60 -1.26 -14.10
CA LYS A 150 0.16 -0.35 -15.16
C LYS A 150 -1.06 -0.85 -15.93
N ALA A 151 -1.16 -2.16 -16.13
CA ALA A 151 -2.31 -2.75 -16.82
C ALA A 151 -3.58 -2.63 -15.97
N ALA A 152 -3.47 -2.90 -14.66
CA ALA A 152 -4.58 -2.72 -13.72
C ALA A 152 -5.02 -1.26 -13.62
N GLU A 153 -4.07 -0.34 -13.49
CA GLU A 153 -4.33 1.11 -13.49
C GLU A 153 -5.08 1.59 -14.74
N ALA A 154 -4.66 1.10 -15.92
CA ALA A 154 -5.29 1.45 -17.19
C ALA A 154 -6.74 0.97 -17.33
N MET A 155 -7.16 -0.01 -16.52
CA MET A 155 -8.54 -0.48 -16.48
C MET A 155 -9.47 0.40 -15.64
N ILE A 156 -8.90 1.24 -14.74
CA ILE A 156 -9.69 2.00 -13.76
C ILE A 156 -10.54 3.05 -14.48
N LYS A 157 -11.84 2.85 -14.46
CA LYS A 157 -12.85 3.81 -14.90
C LYS A 157 -14.21 3.43 -14.31
N PRO A 158 -15.15 4.39 -14.17
CA PRO A 158 -16.49 4.09 -13.69
C PRO A 158 -17.15 2.94 -14.45
N GLY A 159 -17.80 2.03 -13.70
CA GLY A 159 -18.50 0.87 -14.23
C GLY A 159 -17.62 -0.40 -14.43
N VAL A 160 -16.30 -0.33 -14.25
CA VAL A 160 -15.45 -1.53 -14.22
C VAL A 160 -15.51 -2.15 -12.82
N ARG A 161 -15.61 -3.48 -12.73
CA ARG A 161 -15.64 -4.16 -11.44
C ARG A 161 -14.23 -4.27 -10.85
N LEU A 162 -14.12 -4.09 -9.55
CA LEU A 162 -12.84 -4.17 -8.82
C LEU A 162 -12.20 -5.56 -8.93
N CYS A 163 -12.99 -6.63 -8.95
CA CYS A 163 -12.50 -7.99 -9.18
C CYS A 163 -11.88 -8.20 -10.58
N ASP A 164 -12.35 -7.48 -11.60
CA ASP A 164 -11.78 -7.57 -12.95
C ASP A 164 -10.42 -6.84 -13.02
N ILE A 165 -10.24 -5.78 -12.23
CA ILE A 165 -8.97 -5.07 -12.10
C ILE A 165 -7.93 -5.96 -11.39
N ASP A 166 -8.31 -6.61 -10.28
CA ASP A 166 -7.44 -7.61 -9.61
C ASP A 166 -7.06 -8.75 -10.56
N LYS A 167 -8.05 -9.29 -11.26
CA LYS A 167 -7.83 -10.37 -12.21
C LYS A 167 -6.81 -10.00 -13.29
N CYS A 168 -6.87 -8.80 -13.83
CA CYS A 168 -5.95 -8.32 -14.85
C CYS A 168 -4.48 -8.37 -14.37
N ALA A 169 -4.20 -7.82 -13.18
CA ALA A 169 -2.85 -7.85 -12.62
C ALA A 169 -2.39 -9.28 -12.30
N ARG A 170 -3.29 -10.06 -11.73
CA ARG A 170 -3.03 -11.45 -11.31
C ARG A 170 -2.73 -12.36 -12.49
N ASP A 171 -3.48 -12.23 -13.60
CA ASP A 171 -3.24 -12.99 -14.82
C ASP A 171 -1.84 -12.69 -15.39
N ILE A 172 -1.43 -11.43 -15.44
CA ILE A 172 -0.10 -11.02 -15.93
C ILE A 172 1.01 -11.64 -15.08
N ILE A 173 0.87 -11.61 -13.75
CA ILE A 173 1.86 -12.19 -12.84
C ILE A 173 1.89 -13.72 -12.98
N ALA A 174 0.74 -14.36 -13.14
CA ALA A 174 0.63 -15.80 -13.35
C ALA A 174 1.26 -16.25 -14.68
N GLU A 175 1.08 -15.50 -15.78
CA GLU A 175 1.76 -15.72 -17.05
C GLU A 175 3.28 -15.65 -16.93
N GLY A 176 3.79 -14.82 -16.00
CA GLY A 176 5.20 -14.75 -15.64
C GLY A 176 5.70 -15.92 -14.78
N GLY A 177 4.80 -16.80 -14.33
CA GLY A 177 5.14 -17.99 -13.52
C GLY A 177 5.13 -17.76 -12.00
N TYR A 178 4.56 -16.66 -11.50
CA TYR A 178 4.59 -16.27 -10.09
C TYR A 178 3.20 -16.25 -9.42
N THR A 179 2.37 -17.25 -9.72
CA THR A 179 0.98 -17.33 -9.20
C THR A 179 0.91 -17.40 -7.68
N VAL A 180 1.81 -18.15 -7.06
CA VAL A 180 1.84 -18.38 -5.60
C VAL A 180 2.49 -17.20 -4.86
N GLU A 181 3.45 -16.57 -5.51
CA GLU A 181 4.26 -15.49 -4.96
C GLU A 181 3.50 -14.16 -4.90
N PHE A 182 2.36 -14.03 -5.59
CA PHE A 182 1.42 -12.93 -5.42
C PHE A 182 0.28 -13.37 -4.49
N ASN A 183 0.49 -13.29 -3.20
CA ASN A 183 -0.30 -13.95 -2.15
C ASN A 183 -1.27 -13.04 -1.39
N HIS A 184 -1.48 -11.80 -1.83
CA HIS A 184 -2.43 -10.87 -1.22
C HIS A 184 -3.40 -10.26 -2.24
N ARG A 185 -4.37 -9.47 -1.79
CA ARG A 185 -5.27 -8.68 -2.64
C ARG A 185 -4.48 -7.66 -3.46
N LEU A 186 -5.00 -7.25 -4.62
CA LEU A 186 -4.34 -6.25 -5.45
C LEU A 186 -4.26 -4.87 -4.78
N GLY A 187 -5.23 -4.54 -3.93
CA GLY A 187 -5.24 -3.27 -3.23
C GLY A 187 -6.41 -3.15 -2.24
N HIS A 188 -6.50 -2.01 -1.59
CA HIS A 188 -7.50 -1.69 -0.57
C HIS A 188 -7.96 -0.25 -0.69
N PHE A 189 -9.16 0.04 -0.18
CA PHE A 189 -9.63 1.40 -0.05
C PHE A 189 -8.83 2.15 1.02
N ILE A 190 -8.62 3.44 0.78
CA ILE A 190 -7.84 4.34 1.62
C ILE A 190 -8.52 5.69 1.70
N GLY A 191 -8.34 6.39 2.82
CA GLY A 191 -8.87 7.72 3.04
C GLY A 191 -8.41 8.27 4.37
N ARG A 192 -9.32 8.34 5.35
CA ARG A 192 -8.98 8.76 6.72
C ARG A 192 -8.28 7.69 7.53
N ASP A 193 -8.52 6.43 7.16
CA ASP A 193 -7.76 5.27 7.63
C ASP A 193 -6.98 4.70 6.45
N VAL A 194 -5.83 4.08 6.72
CA VAL A 194 -5.02 3.45 5.67
C VAL A 194 -5.76 2.29 5.03
N HIS A 195 -6.47 1.51 5.82
CA HIS A 195 -7.39 0.47 5.35
C HIS A 195 -8.83 0.86 5.67
N GLU A 196 -9.55 1.33 4.68
CA GLU A 196 -11.00 1.53 4.75
C GLU A 196 -11.75 0.30 4.24
N TRP A 197 -13.06 0.26 4.48
CA TRP A 197 -13.90 -0.83 4.00
C TRP A 197 -13.90 -0.89 2.46
N GLY A 198 -13.60 -2.08 1.94
CA GLY A 198 -13.49 -2.34 0.51
C GLY A 198 -12.10 -2.83 0.08
N ASP A 199 -12.11 -3.70 -0.91
CA ASP A 199 -10.92 -4.34 -1.47
C ASP A 199 -10.87 -4.23 -2.98
N VAL A 200 -9.67 -4.27 -3.55
CA VAL A 200 -9.46 -4.63 -4.94
C VAL A 200 -8.98 -6.08 -4.95
N SER A 201 -9.92 -7.01 -5.06
CA SER A 201 -9.64 -8.45 -4.94
C SER A 201 -10.60 -9.28 -5.79
N GLN A 202 -10.25 -10.56 -6.02
CA GLN A 202 -11.03 -11.49 -6.85
C GLN A 202 -12.50 -11.65 -6.41
N ASN A 203 -12.77 -11.45 -5.12
CA ASN A 203 -14.08 -11.67 -4.52
C ASN A 203 -14.90 -10.39 -4.33
N TYR A 204 -14.37 -9.24 -4.74
CA TYR A 204 -15.01 -7.95 -4.50
C TYR A 204 -15.65 -7.41 -5.78
N ASP A 205 -16.94 -7.75 -5.96
CA ASP A 205 -17.72 -7.50 -7.18
C ASP A 205 -18.47 -6.16 -7.14
N ILE A 206 -17.76 -5.08 -6.79
CA ILE A 206 -18.31 -3.72 -6.80
C ILE A 206 -17.74 -2.97 -8.00
N GLU A 207 -18.58 -2.18 -8.66
CA GLU A 207 -18.18 -1.31 -9.75
C GLU A 207 -17.49 -0.05 -9.24
N VAL A 208 -16.40 0.33 -9.90
CA VAL A 208 -15.72 1.61 -9.67
C VAL A 208 -16.67 2.76 -9.90
N GLN A 209 -16.69 3.71 -8.98
CA GLN A 209 -17.43 4.96 -9.08
C GLN A 209 -16.44 6.13 -9.01
N GLU A 210 -16.83 7.27 -9.62
CA GLU A 210 -16.06 8.52 -9.50
C GLU A 210 -15.93 8.94 -8.02
N GLY A 211 -14.75 9.34 -7.61
CA GLY A 211 -14.43 9.68 -6.22
C GLY A 211 -13.98 8.51 -5.34
N MET A 212 -14.05 7.26 -5.80
CA MET A 212 -13.43 6.14 -5.09
C MET A 212 -11.92 6.27 -5.09
N THR A 213 -11.30 5.95 -3.96
CA THR A 213 -9.84 5.97 -3.80
C THR A 213 -9.37 4.67 -3.18
N PHE A 214 -8.46 4.00 -3.88
CA PHE A 214 -7.90 2.71 -3.47
C PHE A 214 -6.48 2.53 -4.01
N SER A 215 -5.70 1.63 -3.38
CA SER A 215 -4.35 1.27 -3.83
C SER A 215 -4.38 0.26 -4.99
N ILE A 216 -3.30 0.25 -5.79
CA ILE A 216 -2.99 -0.78 -6.79
C ILE A 216 -1.54 -1.18 -6.57
N GLU A 217 -1.32 -2.28 -5.88
CA GLU A 217 -0.05 -2.67 -5.31
C GLU A 217 0.29 -4.16 -5.56
N PRO A 218 0.32 -4.62 -6.82
CA PRO A 218 0.71 -6.00 -7.08
C PRO A 218 2.14 -6.25 -6.61
N GLY A 219 2.40 -7.45 -6.09
CA GLY A 219 3.73 -7.81 -5.62
C GLY A 219 4.09 -9.27 -5.94
N VAL A 220 5.39 -9.53 -5.99
CA VAL A 220 5.97 -10.88 -6.10
C VAL A 220 7.01 -11.05 -4.99
N TYR A 221 6.80 -12.06 -4.14
CA TYR A 221 7.57 -12.29 -2.92
C TYR A 221 8.26 -13.66 -2.96
N LEU A 222 9.55 -13.67 -3.32
CA LEU A 222 10.36 -14.88 -3.45
C LEU A 222 11.03 -15.19 -2.12
N GLN A 223 10.42 -16.07 -1.33
CA GLN A 223 10.88 -16.40 0.02
C GLN A 223 12.35 -16.79 0.08
N GLY A 224 13.11 -16.09 0.94
CA GLY A 224 14.55 -16.27 1.10
C GLY A 224 15.43 -15.62 0.03
N GLU A 225 14.82 -14.96 -0.99
CA GLU A 225 15.54 -14.28 -2.04
C GLU A 225 15.30 -12.76 -1.99
N PHE A 226 14.12 -12.28 -2.44
CA PHE A 226 13.76 -10.87 -2.47
C PHE A 226 12.25 -10.68 -2.74
N GLY A 227 11.76 -9.46 -2.50
CA GLY A 227 10.42 -9.02 -2.89
C GLY A 227 10.44 -7.83 -3.83
N VAL A 228 9.33 -7.66 -4.56
CA VAL A 228 9.02 -6.49 -5.41
C VAL A 228 7.55 -6.17 -5.23
N ARG A 229 7.24 -4.90 -4.90
CA ARG A 229 5.88 -4.36 -4.89
C ARG A 229 5.85 -2.99 -5.54
#